data_afc68c464be870b83b3eb253e4a93341
#
_entry.id   afc68c464be870b83b3eb253e4a93341
#
_cell.length_a   1.000
_cell.length_b   1.000
_cell.length_c   1.000
_cell.angle_alpha   90.00
_cell.angle_beta   90.00
_cell.angle_gamma   90.00
#
_symmetry.space_group_name_H-M   'P 1'
#
loop_
_entity.id
_entity.type
_entity.pdbx_description
1 polymer ?
#
loop_
_entity_poly.entity_id
_entity_poly.type
_entity_poly.pdbx_seq_one_letter_code
_entity_poly.pdbx_strand_id
1 'polypeptide(L)'
;MKKISIVLLSLLCLTSCSKKNDIDIKGFIDEESVKIIEDIKSLASDTFKRKNFLDFKYEVKPKKKSDVKEDLIKNVEQAAKKDKKAQWIYDNYYNLNDIDAYLTGNDPDTIEFIYNKNHNFTDFDFYKGESVKLKRKTPYFLQWDNRWAYDNLYPTNIGISGCGPTSLSMVMSRLTDNLIYPNEMAQKASKFMNNGGMDWAFIDHVAKEYNVKVSDVNLDKDKMIEALKDSPLLISVGRGYFTLYGHILVIDSYKDGKFIINDPNSVKNSIIEWDYDDISDQILKIWKFSK
;
A
#
# COMPACT_ATOMS: atom_id res chain seq x y z
N MET A 1 4.97 37.33 11.43
CA MET A 1 4.95 36.07 12.19
C MET A 1 3.81 35.96 13.22
N LYS A 2 3.45 36.98 14.02
CA LYS A 2 2.33 36.87 14.99
C LYS A 2 0.91 36.76 14.38
N LYS A 3 0.68 37.30 13.18
CA LYS A 3 -0.65 37.23 12.51
C LYS A 3 -0.97 35.83 11.93
N ILE A 4 0.02 35.07 11.49
CA ILE A 4 -0.17 33.72 10.95
C ILE A 4 -0.61 32.73 12.04
N SER A 5 -0.08 32.88 13.27
CA SER A 5 -0.45 31.98 14.40
C SER A 5 -1.91 32.16 14.84
N ILE A 6 -2.49 33.35 14.71
CA ILE A 6 -3.88 33.61 15.10
C ILE A 6 -4.87 33.02 14.08
N VAL A 7 -4.53 33.07 12.81
CA VAL A 7 -5.36 32.46 11.73
C VAL A 7 -5.36 30.92 11.83
N LEU A 8 -4.22 30.30 12.12
CA LEU A 8 -4.16 28.85 12.34
C LEU A 8 -4.96 28.37 13.56
N LEU A 9 -4.94 29.13 14.66
CA LEU A 9 -5.71 28.77 15.88
C LEU A 9 -7.23 28.90 15.68
N SER A 10 -7.68 29.87 14.89
CA SER A 10 -9.11 30.04 14.58
C SER A 10 -9.67 28.98 13.62
N LEU A 11 -8.83 28.47 12.71
CA LEU A 11 -9.23 27.35 11.83
C LEU A 11 -9.39 26.03 12.58
N LEU A 12 -8.56 25.75 13.57
CA LEU A 12 -8.67 24.54 14.41
C LEU A 12 -9.95 24.51 15.26
N CYS A 13 -10.49 25.66 15.64
CA CYS A 13 -11.77 25.73 16.38
C CYS A 13 -13.02 25.56 15.48
N LEU A 14 -12.92 25.82 14.17
CA LEU A 14 -14.04 25.74 13.24
C LEU A 14 -14.31 24.29 12.74
N THR A 15 -13.35 23.39 12.88
CA THR A 15 -13.52 21.98 12.47
C THR A 15 -14.22 21.11 13.52
N SER A 16 -14.44 21.60 14.73
CA SER A 16 -15.06 20.84 15.83
C SER A 16 -16.57 21.07 16.01
N CYS A 17 -17.17 22.03 15.31
CA CYS A 17 -18.61 22.31 15.40
C CYS A 17 -19.30 22.13 14.05
N SER A 18 -19.93 20.97 13.88
CA SER A 18 -20.86 20.70 12.78
C SER A 18 -22.17 21.44 13.02
N LYS A 19 -22.35 22.60 12.39
CA LYS A 19 -23.66 23.11 11.94
C LYS A 19 -23.43 24.21 10.90
N LYS A 20 -24.12 24.05 9.75
CA LYS A 20 -24.14 25.00 8.63
C LYS A 20 -24.31 26.46 9.08
N ASN A 21 -23.31 27.28 8.86
CA ASN A 21 -23.43 28.68 8.53
C ASN A 21 -22.20 29.00 7.65
N ASP A 22 -22.44 29.23 6.38
CA ASP A 22 -21.43 29.77 5.45
C ASP A 22 -21.05 31.16 5.93
N ILE A 23 -19.96 31.26 6.64
CA ILE A 23 -19.35 32.57 6.99
C ILE A 23 -18.54 32.97 5.76
N ASP A 24 -18.97 34.03 5.06
CA ASP A 24 -18.20 34.64 3.98
C ASP A 24 -16.96 35.30 4.56
N ILE A 25 -15.83 34.59 4.46
CA ILE A 25 -14.53 35.07 4.98
C ILE A 25 -13.75 35.88 3.94
N LYS A 26 -14.26 36.05 2.71
CA LYS A 26 -13.55 36.71 1.58
C LYS A 26 -13.25 38.21 1.87
N GLY A 27 -13.91 38.85 2.82
CA GLY A 27 -13.67 40.23 3.16
C GLY A 27 -12.60 40.49 4.25
N PHE A 28 -12.04 39.45 4.88
CA PHE A 28 -11.15 39.58 6.03
C PHE A 28 -9.74 39.02 5.87
N ILE A 29 -9.47 38.33 4.74
CA ILE A 29 -8.17 37.69 4.46
C ILE A 29 -7.66 38.14 3.09
N ASP A 30 -6.34 38.32 3.00
CA ASP A 30 -5.69 38.70 1.74
C ASP A 30 -5.72 37.54 0.73
N GLU A 31 -5.52 37.85 -0.57
CA GLU A 31 -5.60 36.89 -1.67
C GLU A 31 -4.60 35.74 -1.51
N GLU A 32 -3.44 35.96 -0.90
CA GLU A 32 -2.43 34.94 -0.66
C GLU A 32 -2.91 33.93 0.40
N SER A 33 -3.56 34.42 1.46
CA SER A 33 -4.18 33.59 2.47
C SER A 33 -5.38 32.79 1.95
N VAL A 34 -6.17 33.35 1.02
CA VAL A 34 -7.26 32.61 0.33
C VAL A 34 -6.68 31.47 -0.48
N LYS A 35 -5.62 31.72 -1.25
CA LYS A 35 -4.97 30.69 -2.06
C LYS A 35 -4.39 29.55 -1.18
N ILE A 36 -3.75 29.89 -0.08
CA ILE A 36 -3.25 28.89 0.90
C ILE A 36 -4.40 28.05 1.46
N ILE A 37 -5.54 28.67 1.79
CA ILE A 37 -6.73 27.93 2.28
C ILE A 37 -7.32 27.02 1.19
N GLU A 38 -7.35 27.46 -0.06
CA GLU A 38 -7.80 26.65 -1.20
C GLU A 38 -6.83 25.50 -1.48
N ASP A 39 -5.53 25.71 -1.40
CA ASP A 39 -4.50 24.68 -1.51
C ASP A 39 -4.60 23.67 -0.37
N ILE A 40 -4.81 24.12 0.88
CA ILE A 40 -5.04 23.24 2.05
C ILE A 40 -6.35 22.45 1.88
N LYS A 41 -7.43 23.06 1.39
CA LYS A 41 -8.70 22.36 1.11
C LYS A 41 -8.54 21.34 -0.02
N SER A 42 -7.78 21.65 -1.05
CA SER A 42 -7.45 20.73 -2.14
C SER A 42 -6.63 19.54 -1.62
N LEU A 43 -5.57 19.80 -0.85
CA LEU A 43 -4.76 18.76 -0.21
C LEU A 43 -5.59 17.90 0.77
N ALA A 44 -6.46 18.50 1.57
CA ALA A 44 -7.36 17.79 2.48
C ALA A 44 -8.40 16.98 1.72
N SER A 45 -8.94 17.51 0.60
CA SER A 45 -9.87 16.80 -0.28
C SER A 45 -9.21 15.60 -0.94
N ASP A 46 -7.97 15.73 -1.40
CA ASP A 46 -7.22 14.64 -2.02
C ASP A 46 -6.83 13.55 -0.99
N THR A 47 -6.47 13.96 0.23
CA THR A 47 -6.25 13.04 1.35
C THR A 47 -7.55 12.34 1.77
N PHE A 48 -8.70 13.05 1.69
CA PHE A 48 -10.01 12.48 2.03
C PHE A 48 -10.54 11.56 0.92
N LYS A 49 -10.32 11.87 -0.34
CA LYS A 49 -10.66 11.00 -1.49
C LYS A 49 -9.91 9.68 -1.45
N ARG A 50 -8.65 9.66 -0.96
CA ARG A 50 -7.88 8.42 -0.77
C ARG A 50 -8.46 7.48 0.28
N LYS A 51 -9.18 7.99 1.29
CA LYS A 51 -9.85 7.16 2.31
C LYS A 51 -11.07 6.39 1.79
N ASN A 52 -11.56 6.71 0.60
CA ASN A 52 -12.77 6.13 0.01
C ASN A 52 -12.50 5.21 -1.19
N PHE A 53 -11.37 4.53 -1.24
CA PHE A 53 -11.12 3.45 -2.22
C PHE A 53 -12.16 2.32 -2.17
N LEU A 54 -13.04 2.31 -1.18
CA LEU A 54 -14.13 1.33 -1.03
C LEU A 54 -15.24 1.46 -2.09
N ASP A 55 -15.29 2.56 -2.84
CA ASP A 55 -16.31 2.77 -3.88
C ASP A 55 -15.87 2.25 -5.28
N PHE A 56 -14.63 1.77 -5.42
CA PHE A 56 -14.20 1.14 -6.65
C PHE A 56 -14.59 -0.34 -6.68
N LYS A 57 -15.74 -0.64 -7.26
CA LYS A 57 -16.06 -2.00 -7.70
C LYS A 57 -15.23 -2.30 -8.94
N TYR A 58 -14.08 -2.93 -8.76
CA TYR A 58 -13.36 -3.54 -9.87
C TYR A 58 -14.07 -4.85 -10.24
N GLU A 59 -14.94 -4.79 -11.22
CA GLU A 59 -15.68 -5.96 -11.74
C GLU A 59 -14.79 -6.88 -12.60
N VAL A 60 -13.58 -6.44 -12.94
CA VAL A 60 -12.69 -7.14 -13.88
C VAL A 60 -11.41 -7.56 -13.18
N LYS A 61 -11.06 -8.85 -13.26
CA LYS A 61 -9.76 -9.35 -12.80
C LYS A 61 -8.62 -8.54 -13.42
N PRO A 62 -7.56 -8.22 -12.66
CA PRO A 62 -6.38 -7.57 -13.21
C PRO A 62 -5.75 -8.46 -14.28
N LYS A 63 -5.04 -7.83 -15.20
CA LYS A 63 -4.17 -8.57 -16.13
C LYS A 63 -2.94 -9.09 -15.38
N LYS A 64 -2.34 -10.18 -15.85
CA LYS A 64 -1.01 -10.58 -15.39
C LYS A 64 -0.01 -9.45 -15.63
N LYS A 65 0.97 -9.28 -14.76
CA LYS A 65 1.98 -8.24 -14.87
C LYS A 65 2.77 -8.38 -16.18
N SER A 66 3.20 -7.25 -16.72
CA SER A 66 3.97 -7.17 -17.97
C SER A 66 5.26 -6.36 -17.76
N ASP A 67 6.27 -6.63 -18.59
CA ASP A 67 7.50 -5.85 -18.73
C ASP A 67 7.56 -5.13 -20.10
N VAL A 68 6.52 -5.25 -20.91
CA VAL A 68 6.42 -4.62 -22.23
C VAL A 68 6.06 -3.14 -22.06
N LYS A 69 7.04 -2.25 -22.19
CA LYS A 69 6.89 -0.80 -21.96
C LYS A 69 5.78 -0.16 -22.79
N GLU A 70 5.59 -0.62 -24.02
CA GLU A 70 4.56 -0.13 -24.96
C GLU A 70 3.12 -0.44 -24.49
N ASP A 71 2.94 -1.49 -23.69
CA ASP A 71 1.64 -1.80 -23.09
C ASP A 71 1.47 -1.08 -21.75
N LEU A 72 2.53 -0.99 -20.97
CA LEU A 72 2.51 -0.34 -19.67
C LEU A 72 2.24 1.17 -19.76
N ILE A 73 2.83 1.86 -20.74
CA ILE A 73 2.62 3.30 -20.92
C ILE A 73 1.15 3.62 -21.21
N LYS A 74 0.39 2.72 -21.86
CA LYS A 74 -1.05 2.90 -22.11
C LYS A 74 -1.87 2.98 -20.83
N ASN A 75 -1.46 2.24 -19.78
CA ASN A 75 -2.12 2.30 -18.48
C ASN A 75 -1.85 3.65 -17.81
N VAL A 76 -0.61 4.15 -17.91
CA VAL A 76 -0.22 5.49 -17.40
C VAL A 76 -0.96 6.59 -18.16
N GLU A 77 -1.10 6.49 -19.50
CA GLU A 77 -1.85 7.44 -20.33
C GLU A 77 -3.30 7.61 -19.86
N GLN A 78 -3.97 6.52 -19.47
CA GLN A 78 -5.34 6.62 -18.97
C GLN A 78 -5.42 7.40 -17.65
N ALA A 79 -4.44 7.21 -16.76
CA ALA A 79 -4.34 7.97 -15.52
C ALA A 79 -4.00 9.45 -15.79
N ALA A 80 -3.10 9.72 -16.74
CA ALA A 80 -2.65 11.07 -17.13
C ALA A 80 -3.80 11.99 -17.56
N LYS A 81 -4.86 11.44 -18.14
CA LYS A 81 -6.05 12.22 -18.54
C LYS A 81 -6.75 12.92 -17.36
N LYS A 82 -6.48 12.52 -16.12
CA LYS A 82 -7.20 12.98 -14.93
C LYS A 82 -6.29 13.46 -13.79
N ASP A 83 -5.01 13.20 -13.87
CA ASP A 83 -4.06 13.48 -12.80
C ASP A 83 -2.77 14.08 -13.35
N LYS A 84 -2.34 15.24 -12.80
CA LYS A 84 -1.13 15.95 -13.24
C LYS A 84 0.16 15.20 -12.90
N LYS A 85 0.19 14.44 -11.81
CA LYS A 85 1.34 13.59 -11.45
C LYS A 85 1.46 12.44 -12.44
N ALA A 86 0.33 11.83 -12.82
CA ALA A 86 0.29 10.82 -13.87
C ALA A 86 0.68 11.38 -15.22
N GLN A 87 0.30 12.63 -15.54
CA GLN A 87 0.75 13.30 -16.77
C GLN A 87 2.28 13.45 -16.79
N TRP A 88 2.88 13.89 -15.67
CA TRP A 88 4.34 13.97 -15.56
C TRP A 88 5.02 12.62 -15.75
N ILE A 89 4.49 11.55 -15.12
CA ILE A 89 4.99 10.17 -15.29
C ILE A 89 4.89 9.76 -16.77
N TYR A 90 3.77 10.05 -17.44
CA TYR A 90 3.57 9.74 -18.87
C TYR A 90 4.59 10.46 -19.75
N ASP A 91 4.78 11.77 -19.56
CA ASP A 91 5.71 12.60 -20.34
C ASP A 91 7.17 12.17 -20.14
N ASN A 92 7.50 11.59 -18.99
CA ASN A 92 8.86 11.14 -18.64
C ASN A 92 9.03 9.61 -18.65
N TYR A 93 8.04 8.84 -19.10
CA TYR A 93 7.98 7.39 -18.92
C TYR A 93 9.23 6.65 -19.40
N TYR A 94 9.76 7.01 -20.56
CA TYR A 94 10.96 6.39 -21.11
C TYR A 94 12.27 6.85 -20.46
N ASN A 95 12.23 7.91 -19.67
CA ASN A 95 13.36 8.40 -18.86
C ASN A 95 13.36 7.84 -17.43
N LEU A 96 12.26 7.22 -16.99
CA LEU A 96 12.21 6.55 -15.70
C LEU A 96 13.13 5.33 -15.70
N ASN A 97 13.68 5.01 -14.52
CA ASN A 97 14.34 3.70 -14.36
C ASN A 97 13.32 2.56 -14.53
N ASP A 98 13.79 1.36 -14.82
CA ASP A 98 12.93 0.22 -15.16
C ASP A 98 11.96 -0.16 -14.04
N ILE A 99 12.35 0.01 -12.78
CA ILE A 99 11.48 -0.30 -11.63
C ILE A 99 10.33 0.71 -11.54
N ASP A 100 10.61 2.00 -11.69
CA ASP A 100 9.59 3.06 -11.64
C ASP A 100 8.60 2.93 -12.79
N ALA A 101 9.10 2.67 -14.01
CA ALA A 101 8.26 2.42 -15.18
C ALA A 101 7.39 1.15 -15.01
N TYR A 102 8.00 0.07 -14.49
CA TYR A 102 7.29 -1.17 -14.19
C TYR A 102 6.17 -0.98 -13.17
N LEU A 103 6.45 -0.29 -12.06
CA LEU A 103 5.47 -0.06 -11.00
C LEU A 103 4.31 0.80 -11.51
N THR A 104 4.59 1.96 -12.10
CA THR A 104 3.55 2.90 -12.55
C THR A 104 2.69 2.33 -13.68
N GLY A 105 3.28 1.52 -14.54
CA GLY A 105 2.56 0.92 -15.67
C GLY A 105 1.71 -0.30 -15.28
N ASN A 106 2.15 -1.12 -14.32
CA ASN A 106 1.40 -2.26 -13.85
C ASN A 106 0.35 -1.90 -12.78
N ASP A 107 0.68 -0.95 -11.91
CA ASP A 107 -0.17 -0.50 -10.81
C ASP A 107 -0.19 1.04 -10.78
N PRO A 108 -1.07 1.68 -11.58
CA PRO A 108 -1.16 3.14 -11.65
C PRO A 108 -1.42 3.82 -10.29
N ASP A 109 -1.92 3.10 -9.30
CA ASP A 109 -2.05 3.58 -7.92
C ASP A 109 -0.70 3.98 -7.29
N THR A 110 0.42 3.46 -7.81
CA THR A 110 1.78 3.80 -7.37
C THR A 110 2.32 5.11 -7.97
N ILE A 111 1.59 5.72 -8.90
CA ILE A 111 2.03 6.94 -9.63
C ILE A 111 2.44 8.06 -8.67
N GLU A 112 1.64 8.34 -7.65
CA GLU A 112 1.99 9.40 -6.71
C GLU A 112 3.26 9.08 -5.92
N PHE A 113 3.42 7.84 -5.46
CA PHE A 113 4.63 7.40 -4.78
C PHE A 113 5.87 7.63 -5.68
N ILE A 114 5.82 7.21 -6.94
CA ILE A 114 6.93 7.36 -7.88
C ILE A 114 7.16 8.83 -8.26
N TYR A 115 6.09 9.61 -8.46
CA TYR A 115 6.20 11.04 -8.69
C TYR A 115 6.90 11.74 -7.52
N ASN A 116 6.45 11.53 -6.30
CA ASN A 116 7.02 12.13 -5.10
C ASN A 116 8.48 11.73 -4.93
N LYS A 117 8.82 10.43 -5.12
CA LYS A 117 10.18 9.93 -5.09
C LYS A 117 11.11 10.66 -6.07
N ASN A 118 10.67 10.87 -7.31
CA ASN A 118 11.46 11.54 -8.35
C ASN A 118 11.56 13.06 -8.13
N HIS A 119 10.73 13.65 -7.26
CA HIS A 119 10.75 15.07 -6.90
C HIS A 119 11.31 15.32 -5.49
N ASN A 120 11.79 14.29 -4.80
CA ASN A 120 12.25 14.36 -3.40
C ASN A 120 11.17 14.89 -2.42
N PHE A 121 9.90 14.66 -2.71
CA PHE A 121 8.78 14.91 -1.80
C PHE A 121 8.56 13.67 -0.92
N THR A 122 9.41 13.49 0.09
CA THR A 122 9.51 12.25 0.86
C THR A 122 9.26 12.42 2.36
N ASP A 123 8.99 13.64 2.82
CA ASP A 123 8.72 13.96 4.21
C ASP A 123 7.21 14.03 4.45
N PHE A 124 6.66 13.06 5.16
CA PHE A 124 5.25 12.93 5.46
C PHE A 124 5.02 12.60 6.92
N ASP A 125 4.03 13.24 7.52
CA ASP A 125 3.62 12.98 8.90
C ASP A 125 3.14 11.53 9.08
N PHE A 126 3.60 10.91 10.17
CA PHE A 126 3.09 9.61 10.58
C PHE A 126 1.74 9.76 11.29
N TYR A 127 0.79 8.90 10.93
CA TYR A 127 -0.48 8.75 11.62
C TYR A 127 -0.85 7.27 11.79
N LYS A 128 -1.59 6.94 12.84
CA LYS A 128 -1.99 5.56 13.14
C LYS A 128 -3.13 5.08 12.25
N GLY A 129 -3.12 3.79 11.94
CA GLY A 129 -4.20 3.10 11.22
C GLY A 129 -3.73 2.36 9.98
N GLU A 130 -4.65 1.63 9.36
CA GLU A 130 -4.43 0.92 8.11
C GLU A 130 -4.19 1.90 6.94
N SER A 131 -3.49 1.45 5.90
CA SER A 131 -3.37 2.23 4.65
C SER A 131 -4.72 2.39 3.97
N VAL A 132 -5.51 1.33 3.94
CA VAL A 132 -6.90 1.32 3.44
C VAL A 132 -7.76 0.43 4.34
N LYS A 133 -8.93 0.90 4.74
CA LYS A 133 -9.89 0.10 5.54
C LYS A 133 -10.65 -0.88 4.66
N LEU A 134 -10.21 -2.14 4.63
CA LEU A 134 -10.90 -3.20 3.89
C LEU A 134 -11.91 -4.00 4.72
N LYS A 135 -12.11 -3.64 6.00
CA LYS A 135 -13.00 -4.33 6.95
C LYS A 135 -12.69 -5.83 7.09
N ARG A 136 -11.41 -6.16 7.19
CA ARG A 136 -10.87 -7.51 7.34
C ARG A 136 -10.31 -7.72 8.75
N LYS A 137 -10.08 -8.98 9.11
CA LYS A 137 -9.42 -9.32 10.38
C LYS A 137 -7.93 -8.95 10.36
N THR A 138 -7.27 -9.15 9.22
CA THR A 138 -5.88 -8.73 9.02
C THR A 138 -5.86 -7.28 8.55
N PRO A 139 -5.22 -6.35 9.28
CA PRO A 139 -5.12 -4.97 8.84
C PRO A 139 -4.39 -4.90 7.50
N TYR A 140 -4.74 -3.90 6.67
CA TYR A 140 -4.15 -3.76 5.36
C TYR A 140 -3.18 -2.59 5.28
N PHE A 141 -1.93 -2.89 4.95
CA PHE A 141 -0.86 -1.93 4.72
C PHE A 141 -0.34 -2.01 3.29
N LEU A 142 -0.15 -0.83 2.68
CA LEU A 142 0.54 -0.69 1.41
C LEU A 142 2.03 -0.42 1.67
N GLN A 143 2.91 -1.12 0.96
CA GLN A 143 4.34 -0.87 1.08
C GLN A 143 4.73 0.54 0.61
N TRP A 144 3.98 1.11 -0.34
CA TRP A 144 4.18 2.46 -0.86
C TRP A 144 3.29 3.53 -0.20
N ASP A 145 2.77 3.30 0.99
CA ASP A 145 2.11 4.33 1.80
C ASP A 145 3.11 5.42 2.19
N ASN A 146 2.76 6.68 1.95
CA ASN A 146 3.65 7.82 2.16
C ASN A 146 4.26 7.91 3.56
N ARG A 147 3.62 7.32 4.58
CA ARG A 147 4.10 7.30 5.98
C ARG A 147 5.42 6.56 6.18
N TRP A 148 5.79 5.66 5.27
CA TRP A 148 6.99 4.82 5.37
C TRP A 148 7.63 4.46 4.03
N ALA A 149 6.96 4.72 2.90
CA ALA A 149 7.39 4.25 1.60
C ALA A 149 8.82 4.67 1.22
N TYR A 150 9.24 5.84 1.70
CA TYR A 150 10.53 6.45 1.34
C TYR A 150 11.66 6.08 2.31
N ASP A 151 11.34 5.43 3.44
CA ASP A 151 12.34 4.95 4.39
C ASP A 151 13.26 3.94 3.74
N ASN A 152 14.55 4.03 4.07
CA ASN A 152 15.57 3.15 3.49
C ASN A 152 15.31 1.68 3.83
N LEU A 153 15.30 0.85 2.81
CA LEU A 153 15.30 -0.61 2.93
C LEU A 153 16.09 -1.17 1.73
N TYR A 154 17.25 -1.78 2.02
CA TYR A 154 18.13 -2.29 0.96
C TYR A 154 17.38 -3.24 -0.01
N PRO A 155 17.61 -3.16 -1.31
CA PRO A 155 18.56 -2.27 -2.02
C PRO A 155 17.99 -0.88 -2.34
N THR A 156 16.76 -0.53 -1.96
CA THR A 156 16.10 0.75 -2.29
C THR A 156 15.41 1.38 -1.08
N ASN A 157 14.09 1.30 -1.03
CA ASN A 157 13.24 1.79 0.05
C ASN A 157 12.07 0.84 0.30
N ILE A 158 11.27 1.10 1.34
CA ILE A 158 10.13 0.24 1.70
C ILE A 158 9.11 0.17 0.55
N GLY A 159 8.84 1.28 -0.12
CA GLY A 159 7.86 1.34 -1.21
C GLY A 159 8.19 0.43 -2.40
N ILE A 160 9.47 0.09 -2.60
CA ILE A 160 9.94 -0.78 -3.68
C ILE A 160 10.28 -2.19 -3.15
N SER A 161 11.06 -2.27 -2.07
CA SER A 161 11.64 -3.53 -1.56
C SER A 161 10.89 -4.13 -0.37
N GLY A 162 9.82 -3.47 0.09
CA GLY A 162 9.19 -3.74 1.38
C GLY A 162 8.07 -4.77 1.40
N CYS A 163 7.82 -5.53 0.34
CA CYS A 163 6.69 -6.49 0.31
C CYS A 163 6.73 -7.50 1.47
N GLY A 164 7.88 -8.08 1.76
CA GLY A 164 8.06 -9.05 2.85
C GLY A 164 7.79 -8.44 4.24
N PRO A 165 8.53 -7.39 4.63
CA PRO A 165 8.28 -6.71 5.90
C PRO A 165 6.85 -6.19 6.06
N THR A 166 6.26 -5.60 5.01
CA THR A 166 4.88 -5.11 5.04
C THR A 166 3.88 -6.26 5.23
N SER A 167 4.08 -7.38 4.55
CA SER A 167 3.22 -8.57 4.73
C SER A 167 3.36 -9.17 6.14
N LEU A 168 4.58 -9.25 6.67
CA LEU A 168 4.81 -9.70 8.04
C LEU A 168 4.20 -8.75 9.07
N SER A 169 4.25 -7.43 8.85
CA SER A 169 3.58 -6.48 9.74
C SER A 169 2.06 -6.69 9.77
N MET A 170 1.43 -6.98 8.64
CA MET A 170 0.01 -7.34 8.58
C MET A 170 -0.31 -8.63 9.37
N VAL A 171 0.49 -9.69 9.17
CA VAL A 171 0.30 -10.96 9.87
C VAL A 171 0.49 -10.80 11.38
N MET A 172 1.59 -10.17 11.81
CA MET A 172 1.89 -9.99 13.23
C MET A 172 0.88 -9.05 13.90
N SER A 173 0.42 -8.02 13.20
CA SER A 173 -0.65 -7.15 13.71
C SER A 173 -1.91 -7.94 14.04
N ARG A 174 -2.34 -8.84 13.15
CA ARG A 174 -3.51 -9.71 13.42
C ARG A 174 -3.29 -10.64 14.60
N LEU A 175 -2.11 -11.25 14.71
CA LEU A 175 -1.83 -12.24 15.76
C LEU A 175 -1.65 -11.61 17.14
N THR A 176 -1.20 -10.36 17.21
CA THR A 176 -0.95 -9.66 18.48
C THR A 176 -2.08 -8.73 18.89
N ASP A 177 -3.09 -8.51 18.04
CA ASP A 177 -4.15 -7.51 18.20
C ASP A 177 -3.63 -6.07 18.36
N ASN A 178 -2.38 -5.81 17.89
CA ASN A 178 -1.73 -4.51 17.91
C ASN A 178 -1.23 -4.16 16.51
N LEU A 179 -1.40 -2.91 16.09
CA LEU A 179 -0.85 -2.47 14.80
C LEU A 179 0.68 -2.39 14.88
N ILE A 180 1.33 -3.22 14.10
CA ILE A 180 2.77 -3.23 13.88
C ILE A 180 2.98 -2.66 12.47
N TYR A 181 3.66 -1.52 12.38
CA TYR A 181 3.74 -0.80 11.11
C TYR A 181 4.89 -1.29 10.22
N PRO A 182 4.76 -1.13 8.88
CA PRO A 182 5.78 -1.58 7.93
C PRO A 182 7.17 -0.99 8.17
N ASN A 183 7.29 0.27 8.61
CA ASN A 183 8.58 0.87 8.94
C ASN A 183 9.25 0.20 10.14
N GLU A 184 8.51 -0.16 11.19
CA GLU A 184 9.03 -0.90 12.34
C GLU A 184 9.52 -2.29 11.92
N MET A 185 8.74 -2.99 11.09
CA MET A 185 9.11 -4.32 10.59
C MET A 185 10.31 -4.24 9.63
N ALA A 186 10.37 -3.21 8.78
CA ALA A 186 11.47 -2.98 7.85
C ALA A 186 12.81 -2.72 8.58
N GLN A 187 12.79 -1.97 9.69
CA GLN A 187 13.98 -1.79 10.53
C GLN A 187 14.53 -3.12 11.04
N LYS A 188 13.65 -4.04 11.49
CA LYS A 188 14.03 -5.39 11.91
C LYS A 188 14.55 -6.24 10.75
N ALA A 189 13.95 -6.08 9.56
CA ALA A 189 14.32 -6.80 8.35
C ALA A 189 15.68 -6.36 7.76
N SER A 190 16.21 -5.22 8.14
CA SER A 190 17.38 -4.59 7.46
C SER A 190 18.57 -5.51 7.28
N LYS A 191 18.87 -6.38 8.26
CA LYS A 191 19.98 -7.36 8.24
C LYS A 191 19.69 -8.59 7.37
N PHE A 192 18.45 -8.78 6.96
CA PHE A 192 17.96 -9.90 6.16
C PHE A 192 17.66 -9.49 4.72
N MET A 193 17.95 -8.24 4.35
CA MET A 193 17.75 -7.75 3.00
C MET A 193 18.99 -7.96 2.15
N ASN A 194 18.79 -8.39 0.90
CA ASN A 194 19.84 -8.57 -0.10
C ASN A 194 19.34 -8.13 -1.49
N ASN A 195 20.16 -8.27 -2.54
CA ASN A 195 19.78 -7.89 -3.92
C ASN A 195 18.59 -8.67 -4.48
N GLY A 196 18.31 -9.85 -3.94
CA GLY A 196 17.15 -10.68 -4.30
C GLY A 196 15.89 -10.39 -3.48
N GLY A 197 15.94 -9.41 -2.55
CA GLY A 197 14.86 -9.08 -1.64
C GLY A 197 15.10 -9.57 -0.21
N MET A 198 14.03 -9.90 0.50
CA MET A 198 14.07 -10.36 1.88
C MET A 198 14.45 -11.85 1.95
N ASP A 199 15.49 -12.18 2.74
CA ASP A 199 15.82 -13.57 3.09
C ASP A 199 14.69 -14.16 3.94
N TRP A 200 14.25 -15.36 3.60
CA TRP A 200 13.17 -16.04 4.33
C TRP A 200 13.51 -16.42 5.76
N ALA A 201 14.79 -16.45 6.13
CA ALA A 201 15.23 -16.58 7.53
C ALA A 201 14.68 -15.46 8.43
N PHE A 202 14.29 -14.32 7.86
CA PHE A 202 13.61 -13.26 8.59
C PHE A 202 12.23 -13.69 9.11
N ILE A 203 11.54 -14.59 8.41
CA ILE A 203 10.22 -15.11 8.81
C ILE A 203 10.35 -15.87 10.14
N ASP A 204 11.36 -16.76 10.24
CA ASP A 204 11.65 -17.49 11.50
C ASP A 204 12.09 -16.55 12.61
N HIS A 205 12.90 -15.55 12.28
CA HIS A 205 13.34 -14.52 13.23
C HIS A 205 12.15 -13.76 13.83
N VAL A 206 11.22 -13.27 12.98
CA VAL A 206 10.00 -12.59 13.42
C VAL A 206 9.11 -13.51 14.24
N ALA A 207 8.89 -14.74 13.79
CA ALA A 207 8.09 -15.72 14.53
C ALA A 207 8.61 -15.91 15.95
N LYS A 208 9.93 -16.06 16.10
CA LYS A 208 10.59 -16.19 17.42
C LYS A 208 10.43 -14.93 18.28
N GLU A 209 10.62 -13.74 17.69
CA GLU A 209 10.51 -12.46 18.40
C GLU A 209 9.09 -12.23 18.95
N TYR A 210 8.08 -12.57 18.17
CA TYR A 210 6.66 -12.42 18.56
C TYR A 210 6.10 -13.65 19.30
N ASN A 211 6.96 -14.61 19.63
CA ASN A 211 6.58 -15.85 20.34
C ASN A 211 5.43 -16.60 19.64
N VAL A 212 5.51 -16.71 18.33
CA VAL A 212 4.60 -17.49 17.50
C VAL A 212 5.37 -18.60 16.80
N LYS A 213 4.70 -19.71 16.49
CA LYS A 213 5.27 -20.80 15.68
C LYS A 213 5.00 -20.53 14.22
N VAL A 214 5.97 -20.81 13.35
CA VAL A 214 5.80 -20.83 11.91
C VAL A 214 5.92 -22.25 11.38
N SER A 215 5.10 -22.60 10.42
CA SER A 215 5.11 -23.90 9.77
C SER A 215 4.74 -23.77 8.29
N ASP A 216 5.24 -24.68 7.47
CA ASP A 216 4.90 -24.78 6.07
C ASP A 216 3.50 -25.35 5.87
N VAL A 217 2.80 -24.84 4.85
CA VAL A 217 1.54 -25.39 4.35
C VAL A 217 1.76 -25.88 2.92
N ASN A 218 1.32 -27.09 2.63
CA ASN A 218 1.39 -27.59 1.27
C ASN A 218 0.46 -26.80 0.35
N LEU A 219 0.86 -26.65 -0.90
CA LEU A 219 0.02 -26.07 -1.94
C LEU A 219 -1.11 -27.03 -2.31
N ASP A 220 -2.16 -26.97 -1.55
CA ASP A 220 -3.37 -27.76 -1.69
C ASP A 220 -4.54 -26.90 -1.18
N LYS A 221 -5.62 -26.83 -1.95
CA LYS A 221 -6.76 -25.96 -1.68
C LYS A 221 -7.35 -26.20 -0.28
N ASP A 222 -7.59 -27.47 0.06
CA ASP A 222 -8.27 -27.81 1.32
C ASP A 222 -7.35 -27.56 2.51
N LYS A 223 -6.04 -27.81 2.37
CA LYS A 223 -5.05 -27.53 3.42
C LYS A 223 -4.89 -26.01 3.65
N MET A 224 -4.92 -25.22 2.58
CA MET A 224 -4.90 -23.75 2.71
C MET A 224 -6.17 -23.25 3.41
N ILE A 225 -7.34 -23.76 3.04
CA ILE A 225 -8.62 -23.41 3.67
C ILE A 225 -8.61 -23.79 5.16
N GLU A 226 -8.12 -24.98 5.48
CA GLU A 226 -8.03 -25.44 6.89
C GLU A 226 -7.09 -24.53 7.69
N ALA A 227 -5.92 -24.19 7.14
CA ALA A 227 -4.96 -23.32 7.80
C ALA A 227 -5.49 -21.90 8.03
N LEU A 228 -6.34 -21.38 7.13
CA LEU A 228 -6.96 -20.05 7.23
C LEU A 228 -8.03 -19.91 8.32
N LYS A 229 -8.53 -21.03 8.89
CA LYS A 229 -9.47 -20.98 10.01
C LYS A 229 -8.86 -20.30 11.25
N ASP A 230 -7.58 -20.52 11.47
CA ASP A 230 -6.87 -20.05 12.66
C ASP A 230 -6.06 -18.78 12.44
N SER A 231 -5.45 -18.63 11.26
CA SER A 231 -4.42 -17.61 10.98
C SER A 231 -4.45 -17.17 9.52
N PRO A 232 -4.03 -15.94 9.21
CA PRO A 232 -3.72 -15.58 7.84
C PRO A 232 -2.51 -16.37 7.35
N LEU A 233 -2.39 -16.55 6.04
CA LEU A 233 -1.24 -17.18 5.44
C LEU A 233 -0.32 -16.11 4.82
N LEU A 234 0.97 -16.23 5.07
CA LEU A 234 1.99 -15.53 4.31
C LEU A 234 2.35 -16.39 3.11
N ILE A 235 2.36 -15.81 1.91
CA ILE A 235 2.75 -16.55 0.72
C ILE A 235 3.83 -15.83 -0.08
N SER A 236 4.75 -16.61 -0.65
CA SER A 236 5.66 -16.16 -1.69
C SER A 236 5.10 -16.57 -3.04
N VAL A 237 5.10 -15.65 -3.99
CA VAL A 237 4.60 -15.86 -5.34
C VAL A 237 5.64 -15.49 -6.38
N GLY A 238 5.62 -16.22 -7.50
CA GLY A 238 6.37 -15.95 -8.71
C GLY A 238 5.55 -15.20 -9.75
N ARG A 239 6.01 -15.28 -11.00
CA ARG A 239 5.46 -14.56 -12.16
C ARG A 239 3.96 -14.81 -12.34
N GLY A 240 3.20 -13.73 -12.47
CA GLY A 240 1.75 -13.83 -12.68
C GLY A 240 0.99 -12.52 -12.47
N TYR A 241 -0.08 -12.58 -11.70
CA TYR A 241 -0.93 -11.42 -11.41
C TYR A 241 -0.31 -10.44 -10.41
N PHE A 242 0.58 -10.92 -9.55
CA PHE A 242 1.11 -10.12 -8.43
C PHE A 242 2.50 -9.54 -8.75
N THR A 243 3.29 -10.25 -9.55
CA THR A 243 4.67 -9.86 -9.85
C THR A 243 5.18 -10.53 -11.12
N LEU A 244 6.31 -10.05 -11.66
CA LEU A 244 7.12 -10.74 -12.67
C LEU A 244 8.34 -11.46 -12.08
N TYR A 245 8.80 -11.05 -10.88
CA TYR A 245 10.07 -11.50 -10.32
C TYR A 245 9.87 -12.36 -9.08
N GLY A 246 9.41 -11.75 -8.00
CA GLY A 246 9.09 -12.37 -6.74
C GLY A 246 8.33 -11.39 -5.88
N HIS A 247 7.40 -11.90 -5.07
CA HIS A 247 6.60 -11.06 -4.20
C HIS A 247 6.12 -11.84 -2.98
N ILE A 248 5.92 -11.15 -1.88
CA ILE A 248 5.34 -11.72 -0.65
C ILE A 248 4.07 -10.96 -0.33
N LEU A 249 3.00 -11.70 -0.08
CA LEU A 249 1.69 -11.15 0.23
C LEU A 249 0.95 -12.03 1.26
N VAL A 250 -0.23 -11.60 1.69
CA VAL A 250 -1.01 -12.26 2.72
C VAL A 250 -2.33 -12.76 2.16
N ILE A 251 -2.71 -13.99 2.45
CA ILE A 251 -4.09 -14.45 2.31
C ILE A 251 -4.78 -14.24 3.66
N ASP A 252 -5.73 -13.31 3.73
CA ASP A 252 -6.48 -12.98 4.94
C ASP A 252 -7.43 -14.08 5.35
N SER A 253 -8.20 -14.60 4.39
CA SER A 253 -9.29 -15.54 4.66
C SER A 253 -9.76 -16.26 3.40
N TYR A 254 -10.62 -17.26 3.59
CA TYR A 254 -11.40 -17.90 2.54
C TYR A 254 -12.89 -17.69 2.82
N LYS A 255 -13.61 -17.13 1.86
CA LYS A 255 -15.01 -16.79 2.02
C LYS A 255 -15.76 -16.99 0.69
N ASP A 256 -16.96 -17.59 0.75
CA ASP A 256 -17.85 -17.77 -0.39
C ASP A 256 -17.17 -18.43 -1.62
N GLY A 257 -16.26 -19.38 -1.34
CA GLY A 257 -15.53 -20.09 -2.39
C GLY A 257 -14.26 -19.39 -2.91
N LYS A 258 -13.90 -18.23 -2.37
CA LYS A 258 -12.82 -17.36 -2.85
C LYS A 258 -11.77 -17.08 -1.77
N PHE A 259 -10.52 -16.90 -2.20
CA PHE A 259 -9.44 -16.40 -1.37
C PHE A 259 -9.45 -14.87 -1.35
N ILE A 260 -9.32 -14.31 -0.16
CA ILE A 260 -9.26 -12.88 0.11
C ILE A 260 -7.80 -12.53 0.39
N ILE A 261 -7.22 -11.66 -0.44
CA ILE A 261 -5.78 -11.36 -0.45
C ILE A 261 -5.55 -9.92 0.03
N ASN A 262 -4.52 -9.72 0.83
CA ASN A 262 -3.90 -8.43 1.14
C ASN A 262 -2.56 -8.36 0.40
N ASP A 263 -2.55 -7.74 -0.77
CA ASP A 263 -1.35 -7.49 -1.57
C ASP A 263 -0.73 -6.15 -1.14
N PRO A 264 0.46 -6.12 -0.52
CA PRO A 264 1.07 -4.87 -0.06
C PRO A 264 1.41 -3.90 -1.19
N ASN A 265 1.42 -4.37 -2.44
CA ASN A 265 1.74 -3.54 -3.59
C ASN A 265 0.52 -3.09 -4.40
N SER A 266 -0.67 -3.66 -4.19
CA SER A 266 -1.82 -3.36 -5.04
C SER A 266 -3.15 -3.38 -4.28
N VAL A 267 -3.80 -2.20 -4.21
CA VAL A 267 -5.18 -2.10 -3.71
C VAL A 267 -6.11 -2.91 -4.59
N LYS A 268 -5.92 -2.84 -5.91
CA LYS A 268 -6.75 -3.56 -6.89
C LYS A 268 -6.73 -5.06 -6.66
N ASN A 269 -5.56 -5.66 -6.48
CA ASN A 269 -5.43 -7.08 -6.17
C ASN A 269 -6.07 -7.44 -4.83
N SER A 270 -6.09 -6.49 -3.89
CA SER A 270 -6.60 -6.70 -2.53
C SER A 270 -8.12 -6.59 -2.45
N ILE A 271 -8.80 -5.88 -3.34
CA ILE A 271 -10.26 -5.69 -3.28
C ILE A 271 -11.05 -6.69 -4.11
N ILE A 272 -10.40 -7.46 -4.97
CA ILE A 272 -11.02 -8.55 -5.71
C ILE A 272 -10.91 -9.87 -4.94
N GLU A 273 -11.79 -10.81 -5.29
CA GLU A 273 -11.82 -12.15 -4.74
C GLU A 273 -11.19 -13.13 -5.75
N TRP A 274 -10.32 -14.02 -5.27
CA TRP A 274 -9.51 -14.88 -6.10
C TRP A 274 -9.95 -16.35 -6.06
N ASP A 275 -10.06 -16.98 -7.23
CA ASP A 275 -10.19 -18.42 -7.33
C ASP A 275 -8.84 -19.10 -7.02
N TYR A 276 -8.90 -20.33 -6.50
CA TYR A 276 -7.70 -21.13 -6.30
C TYR A 276 -6.92 -21.31 -7.61
N ASP A 277 -7.60 -21.62 -8.69
CA ASP A 277 -7.00 -21.90 -10.00
C ASP A 277 -6.33 -20.66 -10.63
N ASP A 278 -6.74 -19.44 -10.23
CA ASP A 278 -6.10 -18.21 -10.70
C ASP A 278 -4.75 -17.94 -10.04
N ILE A 279 -4.55 -18.44 -8.81
CA ILE A 279 -3.39 -18.06 -7.99
C ILE A 279 -2.43 -19.22 -7.72
N SER A 280 -2.90 -20.45 -7.79
CA SER A 280 -2.13 -21.63 -7.37
C SER A 280 -0.85 -21.84 -8.19
N ASP A 281 -0.88 -21.56 -9.49
CA ASP A 281 0.26 -21.69 -10.40
C ASP A 281 1.41 -20.72 -10.09
N GLN A 282 1.13 -19.67 -9.33
CA GLN A 282 2.08 -18.61 -8.97
C GLN A 282 2.67 -18.80 -7.56
N ILE A 283 2.03 -19.60 -6.70
CA ILE A 283 2.45 -19.78 -5.31
C ILE A 283 3.69 -20.67 -5.25
N LEU A 284 4.76 -20.14 -4.66
CA LEU A 284 6.04 -20.83 -4.49
C LEU A 284 6.19 -21.42 -3.08
N LYS A 285 5.67 -20.74 -2.06
CA LYS A 285 5.78 -21.13 -0.66
C LYS A 285 4.63 -20.55 0.16
N ILE A 286 4.20 -21.29 1.17
CA ILE A 286 3.12 -20.89 2.07
C ILE A 286 3.57 -21.11 3.51
N TRP A 287 3.41 -20.10 4.35
CA TRP A 287 3.67 -20.17 5.80
C TRP A 287 2.39 -19.90 6.58
N LYS A 288 2.14 -20.72 7.59
CA LYS A 288 1.13 -20.51 8.63
C LYS A 288 1.82 -20.12 9.92
N PHE A 289 1.21 -19.20 10.66
CA PHE A 289 1.64 -18.82 12.01
C PHE A 289 0.62 -19.26 13.03
N SER A 290 1.07 -19.66 14.22
CA SER A 290 0.21 -20.04 15.33
C SER A 290 0.80 -19.58 16.67
N LYS A 291 -0.07 -19.21 17.60
CA LYS A 291 0.30 -18.92 18.98
C LYS A 291 0.58 -20.22 19.74
#